data_6f31e47f47c5112d99802cacab144c14
#
_entry.id   6f31e47f47c5112d99802cacab144c14
#
_cell.length_a   1.000
_cell.length_b   1.000
_cell.length_c   1.000
_cell.angle_alpha   90.00
_cell.angle_beta   90.00
_cell.angle_gamma   90.00
#
_symmetry.space_group_name_H-M   'P 1'
#
loop_
_entity.id
_entity.type
_entity.pdbx_description
1 polymer ?
#
loop_
_entity_poly.entity_id
_entity_poly.type
_entity_poly.pdbx_seq_one_letter_code
_entity_poly.pdbx_strand_id
1 'polypeptide(L)'
;MKPLVVAILGPTATGKSALALAVAERYGGEIINCDSTAVYRGFDIGTDKIAPADRRGVPHHLIDIVDPTEDYTAAQYARDAAAIIRDIHARGRLPILAGGTGFYFRALTRGLFPGPGRNPGLRQRLESIAGRRGVASLHRLLRKIDPGSARRIQPRDLKRLVRALEVFFLTGRPLTAHFADTASPIADLEVLAVGLRLPAARISERVTRRVDQQFARGLLDEIRTLLARGIPEDARPFGGLVYRQALEHLHGVRDEASTRALIAQENRRYARRQLIWFRKEPNLSWFDGPGESSSIVAAVMHLIDTYVARP
;
A
#
# COMPACT_ATOMS: atom_id res chain seq x y z
N MET A 1 21.03 2.56 21.62
CA MET A 1 19.63 2.44 21.12
C MET A 1 19.60 1.95 19.69
N LYS A 2 18.48 1.31 19.25
CA LYS A 2 18.25 1.04 17.83
C LYS A 2 17.88 2.35 17.11
N PRO A 3 18.37 2.57 15.88
CA PRO A 3 17.98 3.73 15.09
C PRO A 3 16.46 3.76 14.84
N LEU A 4 15.85 4.95 14.96
CA LEU A 4 14.40 5.15 14.91
C LEU A 4 13.88 5.34 13.48
N VAL A 5 12.77 4.67 13.15
CA VAL A 5 11.96 4.92 11.97
C VAL A 5 10.56 5.34 12.41
N VAL A 6 10.07 6.46 11.95
CA VAL A 6 8.67 6.88 12.19
C VAL A 6 7.80 6.39 11.04
N ALA A 7 6.70 5.69 11.34
CA ALA A 7 5.76 5.21 10.32
C ALA A 7 4.38 5.86 10.52
N ILE A 8 3.93 6.66 9.55
CA ILE A 8 2.62 7.35 9.55
C ILE A 8 1.67 6.60 8.62
N LEU A 9 0.75 5.88 9.23
CA LEU A 9 -0.10 4.89 8.60
C LEU A 9 -1.58 5.21 8.78
N GLY A 10 -2.43 4.57 7.99
CA GLY A 10 -3.89 4.69 8.13
C GLY A 10 -4.63 4.73 6.80
N PRO A 11 -5.96 4.83 6.82
CA PRO A 11 -6.79 4.89 5.64
C PRO A 11 -6.46 6.06 4.71
N THR A 12 -6.87 5.95 3.45
CA THR A 12 -6.88 7.09 2.53
C THR A 12 -7.71 8.24 3.10
N ALA A 13 -7.39 9.47 2.70
CA ALA A 13 -8.07 10.69 3.13
C ALA A 13 -7.96 11.04 4.64
N THR A 14 -7.00 10.49 5.39
CA THR A 14 -6.77 10.84 6.81
C THR A 14 -5.73 11.94 7.03
N GLY A 15 -5.08 12.49 5.99
CA GLY A 15 -4.09 13.56 6.13
C GLY A 15 -2.65 13.07 6.42
N LYS A 16 -2.32 11.80 6.14
CA LYS A 16 -1.00 11.23 6.37
C LYS A 16 0.15 12.02 5.76
N SER A 17 -0.01 12.47 4.51
CA SER A 17 1.04 13.19 3.79
C SER A 17 1.34 14.55 4.45
N ALA A 18 0.30 15.28 4.90
CA ALA A 18 0.48 16.54 5.60
C ALA A 18 1.18 16.34 6.95
N LEU A 19 0.81 15.31 7.72
CA LEU A 19 1.49 14.97 8.96
C LEU A 19 2.94 14.56 8.72
N ALA A 20 3.21 13.76 7.67
CA ALA A 20 4.57 13.33 7.34
C ALA A 20 5.47 14.50 6.98
N LEU A 21 4.95 15.48 6.22
CA LEU A 21 5.66 16.72 5.92
C LEU A 21 5.97 17.52 7.19
N ALA A 22 4.99 17.73 8.07
CA ALA A 22 5.19 18.46 9.31
C ALA A 22 6.26 17.79 10.20
N VAL A 23 6.24 16.45 10.29
CA VAL A 23 7.26 15.69 11.03
C VAL A 23 8.63 15.81 10.36
N ALA A 24 8.69 15.71 9.02
CA ALA A 24 9.95 15.84 8.28
C ALA A 24 10.59 17.22 8.44
N GLU A 25 9.79 18.28 8.37
CA GLU A 25 10.25 19.65 8.59
C GLU A 25 10.79 19.85 10.02
N ARG A 26 10.10 19.31 11.03
CA ARG A 26 10.49 19.47 12.45
C ARG A 26 11.77 18.72 12.81
N TYR A 27 11.97 17.51 12.28
CA TYR A 27 13.06 16.61 12.68
C TYR A 27 14.16 16.45 11.62
N GLY A 28 14.13 17.26 10.55
CA GLY A 28 15.10 17.12 9.45
C GLY A 28 15.00 15.77 8.73
N GLY A 29 13.79 15.23 8.64
CA GLY A 29 13.55 13.90 8.12
C GLY A 29 13.36 13.84 6.61
N GLU A 30 13.31 12.61 6.08
CA GLU A 30 12.99 12.31 4.68
C GLU A 30 11.85 11.29 4.60
N ILE A 31 10.96 11.47 3.63
CA ILE A 31 9.74 10.67 3.50
C ILE A 31 9.96 9.50 2.55
N ILE A 32 9.56 8.31 2.98
CA ILE A 32 9.57 7.09 2.19
C ILE A 32 8.11 6.69 1.91
N ASN A 33 7.74 6.67 0.65
CA ASN A 33 6.39 6.29 0.26
C ASN A 33 6.06 4.84 0.63
N CYS A 34 4.90 4.63 1.25
CA CYS A 34 4.33 3.31 1.57
C CYS A 34 2.95 3.14 0.90
N ASP A 35 2.86 3.54 -0.37
CA ASP A 35 1.69 3.33 -1.23
C ASP A 35 2.09 2.61 -2.52
N SER A 36 1.38 1.52 -2.82
CA SER A 36 1.72 0.64 -3.95
C SER A 36 1.32 1.19 -5.32
N THR A 37 0.63 2.31 -5.36
CA THR A 37 0.22 2.97 -6.62
C THR A 37 1.09 4.16 -6.95
N ALA A 38 1.59 4.88 -5.96
CA ALA A 38 2.43 6.06 -6.15
C ALA A 38 3.85 5.74 -6.67
N VAL A 39 4.24 4.46 -6.73
CA VAL A 39 5.53 4.03 -7.28
C VAL A 39 5.61 4.16 -8.80
N TYR A 40 4.47 4.16 -9.51
CA TYR A 40 4.43 4.17 -10.97
C TYR A 40 4.53 5.58 -11.55
N ARG A 41 5.40 5.76 -12.55
CA ARG A 41 5.59 7.05 -13.25
C ARG A 41 4.34 7.45 -14.02
N GLY A 42 3.98 8.75 -13.94
CA GLY A 42 2.91 9.36 -14.73
C GLY A 42 1.48 9.07 -14.24
N PHE A 43 1.31 8.23 -13.22
CA PHE A 43 0.02 7.98 -12.57
C PHE A 43 -0.11 8.87 -11.34
N ASP A 44 -0.35 10.17 -11.53
CA ASP A 44 -0.17 11.19 -10.50
C ASP A 44 -1.49 11.64 -9.87
N ILE A 45 -2.47 12.01 -10.71
CA ILE A 45 -3.74 12.58 -10.26
C ILE A 45 -4.59 11.50 -9.57
N GLY A 46 -4.78 10.36 -10.22
CA GLY A 46 -5.63 9.30 -9.68
C GLY A 46 -5.05 8.60 -8.46
N THR A 47 -3.74 8.63 -8.25
CA THR A 47 -3.06 8.14 -7.04
C THR A 47 -2.93 9.19 -5.95
N ASP A 48 -3.25 10.46 -6.26
CA ASP A 48 -3.15 11.58 -5.36
C ASP A 48 -1.72 11.77 -4.81
N LYS A 49 -0.73 11.63 -5.71
CA LYS A 49 0.67 11.90 -5.38
C LYS A 49 0.85 13.35 -4.96
N ILE A 50 1.77 13.56 -4.01
CA ILE A 50 2.21 14.89 -3.65
C ILE A 50 3.06 15.46 -4.80
N ALA A 51 2.62 16.58 -5.35
CA ALA A 51 3.36 17.26 -6.42
C ALA A 51 4.74 17.74 -5.91
N PRO A 52 5.78 17.77 -6.76
CA PRO A 52 7.11 18.24 -6.34
C PRO A 52 7.09 19.62 -5.68
N ALA A 53 6.25 20.55 -6.16
CA ALA A 53 6.09 21.89 -5.59
C ALA A 53 5.54 21.87 -4.16
N ASP A 54 4.72 20.87 -3.82
CA ASP A 54 4.08 20.74 -2.50
C ASP A 54 4.96 20.00 -1.48
N ARG A 55 6.11 19.44 -1.89
CA ARG A 55 7.05 18.70 -1.02
C ARG A 55 7.87 19.59 -0.10
N ARG A 56 7.82 20.91 -0.25
CA ARG A 56 8.48 21.91 0.59
C ARG A 56 9.97 21.65 0.82
N GLY A 57 10.67 21.14 -0.20
CA GLY A 57 12.09 20.78 -0.11
C GLY A 57 12.38 19.47 0.65
N VAL A 58 11.38 18.77 1.18
CA VAL A 58 11.55 17.48 1.84
C VAL A 58 11.78 16.38 0.80
N PRO A 59 12.88 15.60 0.87
CA PRO A 59 13.10 14.48 -0.03
C PRO A 59 12.02 13.40 0.13
N HIS A 60 11.50 12.92 -1.01
CA HIS A 60 10.52 11.84 -1.07
C HIS A 60 11.08 10.68 -1.90
N HIS A 61 11.12 9.51 -1.28
CA HIS A 61 11.65 8.29 -1.86
C HIS A 61 10.52 7.32 -2.26
N LEU A 62 10.78 6.45 -3.21
CA LEU A 62 9.86 5.42 -3.72
C LEU A 62 8.57 6.00 -4.33
N ILE A 63 8.68 7.19 -4.94
CA ILE A 63 7.66 7.79 -5.80
C ILE A 63 8.25 7.84 -7.21
N ASP A 64 7.46 7.49 -8.23
CA ASP A 64 7.86 7.55 -9.66
C ASP A 64 9.12 6.73 -9.99
N ILE A 65 9.31 5.60 -9.38
CA ILE A 65 10.49 4.76 -9.54
C ILE A 65 10.31 3.61 -10.54
N VAL A 66 9.06 3.25 -10.88
CA VAL A 66 8.71 2.08 -11.69
C VAL A 66 8.02 2.51 -12.98
N ASP A 67 8.39 1.87 -14.09
CA ASP A 67 7.65 2.02 -15.34
C ASP A 67 6.26 1.36 -15.20
N PRO A 68 5.19 1.96 -15.75
CA PRO A 68 3.84 1.40 -15.64
C PRO A 68 3.67 -0.03 -16.20
N THR A 69 4.55 -0.44 -17.12
CA THR A 69 4.57 -1.78 -17.71
C THR A 69 5.29 -2.83 -16.84
N GLU A 70 5.99 -2.40 -15.81
CA GLU A 70 6.74 -3.26 -14.92
C GLU A 70 5.96 -3.68 -13.68
N ASP A 71 6.28 -4.86 -13.14
CA ASP A 71 5.76 -5.31 -11.85
C ASP A 71 6.66 -4.81 -10.70
N TYR A 72 6.05 -4.20 -9.68
CA TYR A 72 6.74 -3.88 -8.44
C TYR A 72 6.08 -4.62 -7.27
N THR A 73 6.85 -5.49 -6.64
CA THR A 73 6.36 -6.41 -5.61
C THR A 73 6.61 -5.89 -4.20
N ALA A 74 5.86 -6.39 -3.22
CA ALA A 74 6.11 -6.06 -1.81
C ALA A 74 7.49 -6.51 -1.31
N ALA A 75 8.09 -7.53 -1.94
CA ALA A 75 9.45 -7.96 -1.62
C ALA A 75 10.51 -6.98 -2.14
N GLN A 76 10.33 -6.44 -3.36
CA GLN A 76 11.16 -5.36 -3.89
C GLN A 76 11.02 -4.11 -3.00
N TYR A 77 9.78 -3.69 -2.73
CA TYR A 77 9.51 -2.57 -1.82
C TYR A 77 10.24 -2.70 -0.49
N ALA A 78 10.17 -3.87 0.17
CA ALA A 78 10.78 -4.07 1.47
C ALA A 78 12.31 -3.97 1.43
N ARG A 79 12.95 -4.47 0.36
CA ARG A 79 14.41 -4.33 0.14
C ARG A 79 14.80 -2.88 -0.11
N ASP A 80 14.11 -2.22 -1.04
CA ASP A 80 14.43 -0.85 -1.44
C ASP A 80 14.18 0.13 -0.28
N ALA A 81 13.05 -0.01 0.43
CA ALA A 81 12.76 0.80 1.60
C ALA A 81 13.77 0.59 2.72
N ALA A 82 14.20 -0.65 2.99
CA ALA A 82 15.22 -0.94 3.99
C ALA A 82 16.58 -0.32 3.64
N ALA A 83 16.98 -0.35 2.38
CA ALA A 83 18.21 0.28 1.90
C ALA A 83 18.15 1.81 2.06
N ILE A 84 17.03 2.43 1.65
CA ILE A 84 16.81 3.88 1.77
C ILE A 84 16.78 4.30 3.24
N ILE A 85 16.14 3.55 4.13
CA ILE A 85 16.12 3.83 5.57
C ILE A 85 17.55 3.90 6.12
N ARG A 86 18.42 2.94 5.77
CA ARG A 86 19.79 2.92 6.22
C ARG A 86 20.62 4.08 5.66
N ASP A 87 20.41 4.44 4.40
CA ASP A 87 21.04 5.60 3.79
C ASP A 87 20.64 6.92 4.48
N ILE A 88 19.35 7.10 4.76
CA ILE A 88 18.84 8.27 5.49
C ILE A 88 19.48 8.35 6.90
N HIS A 89 19.56 7.23 7.62
CA HIS A 89 20.22 7.17 8.92
C HIS A 89 21.72 7.47 8.82
N ALA A 90 22.42 6.94 7.81
CA ALA A 90 23.85 7.20 7.61
C ALA A 90 24.14 8.70 7.39
N ARG A 91 23.15 9.45 6.88
CA ARG A 91 23.21 10.93 6.74
C ARG A 91 22.74 11.68 7.99
N GLY A 92 22.46 10.98 9.10
CA GLY A 92 21.98 11.58 10.35
C GLY A 92 20.57 12.14 10.28
N ARG A 93 19.75 11.68 9.34
CA ARG A 93 18.37 12.15 9.14
C ARG A 93 17.35 11.13 9.64
N LEU A 94 16.11 11.57 9.92
CA LEU A 94 15.02 10.73 10.37
C LEU A 94 14.26 10.11 9.17
N PRO A 95 14.23 8.78 8.99
CA PRO A 95 13.38 8.17 7.98
C PRO A 95 11.93 8.15 8.45
N ILE A 96 11.03 8.65 7.57
CA ILE A 96 9.59 8.75 7.83
C ILE A 96 8.85 7.95 6.76
N LEU A 97 8.29 6.80 7.15
CA LEU A 97 7.45 5.99 6.29
C LEU A 97 6.03 6.57 6.26
N ALA A 98 5.48 6.89 5.09
CA ALA A 98 4.13 7.43 4.99
C ALA A 98 3.30 6.68 3.94
N GLY A 99 2.13 6.13 4.34
CA GLY A 99 1.26 5.50 3.37
C GLY A 99 0.11 4.66 3.92
N GLY A 100 -0.61 4.02 2.99
CA GLY A 100 -1.80 3.23 3.29
C GLY A 100 -1.73 1.77 2.86
N THR A 101 -0.61 1.32 2.27
CA THR A 101 -0.45 -0.06 1.81
C THR A 101 0.10 -0.94 2.94
N GLY A 102 -0.82 -1.46 3.77
CA GLY A 102 -0.44 -2.27 4.92
C GLY A 102 0.43 -3.48 4.58
N PHE A 103 0.26 -4.09 3.41
CA PHE A 103 1.11 -5.20 2.99
C PHE A 103 2.56 -4.79 2.76
N TYR A 104 2.83 -3.57 2.26
CA TYR A 104 4.18 -3.01 2.17
C TYR A 104 4.80 -2.80 3.55
N PHE A 105 4.04 -2.17 4.45
CA PHE A 105 4.47 -1.99 5.83
C PHE A 105 4.83 -3.32 6.50
N ARG A 106 3.98 -4.34 6.36
CA ARG A 106 4.25 -5.67 6.92
C ARG A 106 5.46 -6.35 6.28
N ALA A 107 5.61 -6.25 4.96
CA ALA A 107 6.76 -6.82 4.25
C ALA A 107 8.08 -6.21 4.75
N LEU A 108 8.10 -4.91 5.05
CA LEU A 108 9.24 -4.22 5.60
C LEU A 108 9.50 -4.59 7.07
N THR A 109 8.48 -4.55 7.92
CA THR A 109 8.64 -4.68 9.38
C THR A 109 8.70 -6.12 9.89
N ARG A 110 8.10 -7.06 9.15
CA ARG A 110 8.08 -8.48 9.53
C ARG A 110 8.75 -9.39 8.52
N GLY A 111 9.06 -8.85 7.34
CA GLY A 111 9.60 -9.62 6.23
C GLY A 111 8.55 -10.43 5.48
N LEU A 112 9.02 -11.02 4.41
CA LEU A 112 8.32 -12.03 3.63
C LEU A 112 9.25 -13.24 3.52
N PHE A 113 8.68 -14.43 3.53
CA PHE A 113 9.50 -15.62 3.31
C PHE A 113 10.15 -15.58 1.93
N PRO A 114 11.42 -16.07 1.78
CA PRO A 114 12.09 -16.17 0.50
C PRO A 114 11.44 -17.28 -0.32
N GLY A 115 10.38 -16.93 -1.05
CA GLY A 115 9.61 -17.89 -1.84
C GLY A 115 9.86 -17.77 -3.33
N PRO A 116 9.43 -18.76 -4.13
CA PRO A 116 9.55 -18.72 -5.57
C PRO A 116 8.78 -17.55 -6.15
N GLY A 117 9.25 -17.04 -7.29
CA GLY A 117 8.53 -16.07 -8.10
C GLY A 117 7.17 -16.61 -8.57
N ARG A 118 6.42 -15.77 -9.25
CA ARG A 118 5.17 -16.19 -9.89
C ARG A 118 5.46 -17.11 -11.08
N ASN A 119 4.68 -18.17 -11.21
CA ASN A 119 4.68 -19.04 -12.39
C ASN A 119 3.34 -18.90 -13.12
N PRO A 120 3.28 -18.13 -14.23
CA PRO A 120 2.04 -17.86 -14.95
C PRO A 120 1.33 -19.15 -15.41
N GLY A 121 2.07 -20.12 -15.94
CA GLY A 121 1.50 -21.37 -16.45
C GLY A 121 0.85 -22.21 -15.34
N LEU A 122 1.51 -22.33 -14.19
CA LEU A 122 0.94 -23.04 -13.04
C LEU A 122 -0.30 -22.32 -12.48
N ARG A 123 -0.27 -20.99 -12.39
CA ARG A 123 -1.44 -20.19 -11.96
C ARG A 123 -2.63 -20.38 -12.88
N GLN A 124 -2.41 -20.27 -14.19
CA GLN A 124 -3.46 -20.47 -15.17
C GLN A 124 -4.08 -21.87 -15.06
N ARG A 125 -3.28 -22.92 -14.85
CA ARG A 125 -3.79 -24.29 -14.60
C ARG A 125 -4.64 -24.36 -13.33
N LEU A 126 -4.20 -23.76 -12.22
CA LEU A 126 -4.95 -23.73 -10.97
C LEU A 126 -6.27 -22.94 -11.10
N GLU A 127 -6.22 -21.79 -11.76
CA GLU A 127 -7.39 -20.97 -12.05
C GLU A 127 -8.39 -21.68 -12.98
N SER A 128 -7.90 -22.41 -13.99
CA SER A 128 -8.73 -23.27 -14.85
C SER A 128 -9.40 -24.41 -14.06
N ILE A 129 -8.69 -25.02 -13.10
CA ILE A 129 -9.30 -26.03 -12.20
C ILE A 129 -10.40 -25.36 -11.36
N ALA A 130 -10.14 -24.17 -10.81
CA ALA A 130 -11.14 -23.43 -10.04
C ALA A 130 -12.39 -23.06 -10.88
N GLY A 131 -12.19 -22.67 -12.15
CA GLY A 131 -13.29 -22.40 -13.08
C GLY A 131 -14.17 -23.63 -13.36
N ARG A 132 -13.54 -24.78 -13.58
CA ARG A 132 -14.27 -26.03 -13.89
C ARG A 132 -14.88 -26.73 -12.68
N ARG A 133 -14.23 -26.69 -11.52
CA ARG A 133 -14.59 -27.47 -10.32
C ARG A 133 -14.98 -26.62 -9.11
N GLY A 134 -15.06 -25.31 -9.31
CA GLY A 134 -15.29 -24.33 -8.26
C GLY A 134 -14.05 -24.06 -7.41
N VAL A 135 -13.93 -22.83 -6.86
CA VAL A 135 -12.80 -22.40 -6.03
C VAL A 135 -12.61 -23.27 -4.80
N ALA A 136 -13.70 -23.81 -4.23
CA ALA A 136 -13.67 -24.72 -3.08
C ALA A 136 -12.86 -26.01 -3.34
N SER A 137 -12.67 -26.40 -4.61
CA SER A 137 -11.84 -27.57 -4.97
C SER A 137 -10.38 -27.33 -4.63
N LEU A 138 -9.86 -26.13 -4.88
CA LEU A 138 -8.49 -25.72 -4.49
C LEU A 138 -8.34 -25.67 -2.97
N HIS A 139 -9.35 -25.20 -2.25
CA HIS A 139 -9.32 -25.21 -0.79
C HIS A 139 -9.28 -26.63 -0.21
N ARG A 140 -10.04 -27.58 -0.80
CA ARG A 140 -9.97 -29.00 -0.40
C ARG A 140 -8.59 -29.60 -0.65
N LEU A 141 -7.96 -29.26 -1.79
CA LEU A 141 -6.59 -29.67 -2.10
C LEU A 141 -5.60 -29.08 -1.08
N LEU A 142 -5.69 -27.77 -0.83
CA LEU A 142 -4.82 -27.08 0.13
C LEU A 142 -4.95 -27.68 1.53
N ARG A 143 -6.16 -28.07 1.95
CA ARG A 143 -6.40 -28.70 3.26
C ARG A 143 -5.61 -30.01 3.44
N LYS A 144 -5.35 -30.75 2.36
CA LYS A 144 -4.54 -31.97 2.40
C LYS A 144 -3.06 -31.68 2.45
N ILE A 145 -2.62 -30.63 1.75
CA ILE A 145 -1.19 -30.29 1.56
C ILE A 145 -0.68 -29.40 2.71
N ASP A 146 -1.47 -28.37 3.06
CA ASP A 146 -1.13 -27.37 4.06
C ASP A 146 -2.38 -27.04 4.90
N PRO A 147 -2.70 -27.88 5.89
CA PRO A 147 -3.86 -27.62 6.77
C PRO A 147 -3.77 -26.28 7.51
N GLY A 148 -2.55 -25.81 7.80
CA GLY A 148 -2.29 -24.53 8.45
C GLY A 148 -2.72 -23.34 7.59
N SER A 149 -2.36 -23.34 6.30
CA SER A 149 -2.83 -22.35 5.34
C SER A 149 -4.32 -22.46 5.10
N ALA A 150 -4.88 -23.67 4.98
CA ALA A 150 -6.30 -23.87 4.73
C ALA A 150 -7.19 -23.32 5.85
N ARG A 151 -6.76 -23.36 7.12
CA ARG A 151 -7.48 -22.72 8.23
C ARG A 151 -7.49 -21.20 8.18
N ARG A 152 -6.46 -20.58 7.56
CA ARG A 152 -6.30 -19.11 7.49
C ARG A 152 -6.89 -18.50 6.23
N ILE A 153 -6.96 -19.26 5.13
CA ILE A 153 -7.42 -18.79 3.82
C ILE A 153 -8.88 -19.18 3.64
N GLN A 154 -9.71 -18.17 3.36
CA GLN A 154 -11.13 -18.42 3.12
C GLN A 154 -11.33 -19.30 1.87
N PRO A 155 -12.32 -20.21 1.86
CA PRO A 155 -12.55 -21.16 0.76
C PRO A 155 -12.84 -20.51 -0.61
N ARG A 156 -13.20 -19.22 -0.62
CA ARG A 156 -13.47 -18.44 -1.85
C ARG A 156 -12.34 -17.49 -2.23
N ASP A 157 -11.24 -17.43 -1.47
CA ASP A 157 -10.10 -16.55 -1.76
C ASP A 157 -9.17 -17.20 -2.78
N LEU A 158 -9.59 -17.14 -4.06
CA LEU A 158 -8.86 -17.75 -5.19
C LEU A 158 -7.39 -17.32 -5.23
N LYS A 159 -7.11 -16.02 -5.06
CA LYS A 159 -5.75 -15.49 -5.19
C LYS A 159 -4.80 -16.08 -4.14
N ARG A 160 -5.24 -16.19 -2.89
CA ARG A 160 -4.43 -16.79 -1.81
C ARG A 160 -4.34 -18.30 -1.91
N LEU A 161 -5.41 -18.98 -2.32
CA LEU A 161 -5.40 -20.42 -2.57
C LEU A 161 -4.41 -20.78 -3.69
N VAL A 162 -4.47 -20.07 -4.81
CA VAL A 162 -3.52 -20.25 -5.94
C VAL A 162 -2.10 -20.02 -5.45
N ARG A 163 -1.82 -18.96 -4.68
CA ARG A 163 -0.46 -18.69 -4.19
C ARG A 163 0.06 -19.77 -3.24
N ALA A 164 -0.76 -20.26 -2.32
CA ALA A 164 -0.34 -21.32 -1.39
C ALA A 164 -0.02 -22.62 -2.10
N LEU A 165 -0.85 -22.99 -3.08
CA LEU A 165 -0.63 -24.18 -3.92
C LEU A 165 0.56 -24.01 -4.85
N GLU A 166 0.73 -22.83 -5.47
CA GLU A 166 1.88 -22.50 -6.31
C GLU A 166 3.19 -22.68 -5.56
N VAL A 167 3.29 -22.15 -4.33
CA VAL A 167 4.48 -22.32 -3.50
C VAL A 167 4.78 -23.79 -3.27
N PHE A 168 3.77 -24.57 -2.90
CA PHE A 168 3.95 -26.01 -2.68
C PHE A 168 4.42 -26.74 -3.94
N PHE A 169 3.75 -26.51 -5.08
CA PHE A 169 4.11 -27.21 -6.33
C PHE A 169 5.48 -26.83 -6.87
N LEU A 170 5.97 -25.63 -6.57
CA LEU A 170 7.29 -25.18 -6.99
C LEU A 170 8.43 -25.58 -6.03
N THR A 171 8.12 -25.78 -4.76
CA THR A 171 9.14 -25.98 -3.72
C THR A 171 9.08 -27.35 -3.04
N GLY A 172 7.98 -28.09 -3.19
CA GLY A 172 7.71 -29.31 -2.43
C GLY A 172 7.39 -29.08 -0.94
N ARG A 173 7.43 -27.82 -0.45
CA ARG A 173 7.19 -27.46 0.96
C ARG A 173 5.90 -26.67 1.12
N PRO A 174 5.07 -26.95 2.14
CA PRO A 174 3.89 -26.16 2.47
C PRO A 174 4.24 -24.69 2.73
N LEU A 175 3.33 -23.77 2.36
CA LEU A 175 3.52 -22.32 2.60
C LEU A 175 3.75 -22.02 4.09
N THR A 176 3.06 -22.73 4.99
CA THR A 176 3.24 -22.57 6.45
C THR A 176 4.65 -22.93 6.92
N ALA A 177 5.32 -23.89 6.28
CA ALA A 177 6.68 -24.26 6.62
C ALA A 177 7.72 -23.19 6.24
N HIS A 178 7.41 -22.35 5.27
CA HIS A 178 8.28 -21.22 4.88
C HIS A 178 8.18 -20.02 5.84
N PHE A 179 7.17 -19.96 6.71
CA PHE A 179 7.06 -18.83 7.63
C PHE A 179 8.18 -18.78 8.68
N ALA A 180 8.78 -19.93 8.99
CA ALA A 180 9.95 -19.97 9.87
C ALA A 180 11.18 -19.27 9.28
N ASP A 181 11.26 -19.19 7.95
CA ASP A 181 12.37 -18.58 7.21
C ASP A 181 12.17 -17.06 7.01
N THR A 182 11.12 -16.48 7.63
CA THR A 182 10.79 -15.05 7.47
C THR A 182 11.61 -14.21 8.44
N ALA A 183 12.36 -13.25 7.91
CA ALA A 183 13.10 -12.28 8.70
C ALA A 183 12.74 -10.85 8.29
N SER A 184 12.63 -9.96 9.27
CA SER A 184 12.40 -8.54 9.01
C SER A 184 13.65 -7.91 8.40
N PRO A 185 13.54 -7.19 7.25
CA PRO A 185 14.65 -6.45 6.68
C PRO A 185 15.21 -5.34 7.59
N ILE A 186 14.43 -4.91 8.59
CA ILE A 186 14.76 -3.83 9.53
C ILE A 186 14.64 -4.29 10.99
N ALA A 187 14.99 -5.55 11.30
CA ALA A 187 14.95 -6.09 12.66
C ALA A 187 15.90 -5.37 13.64
N ASP A 188 16.92 -4.74 13.10
CA ASP A 188 17.93 -3.93 13.77
C ASP A 188 17.45 -2.52 14.12
N LEU A 189 16.28 -2.09 13.63
CA LEU A 189 15.72 -0.75 13.82
C LEU A 189 14.54 -0.75 14.80
N GLU A 190 14.25 0.42 15.38
CA GLU A 190 13.05 0.66 16.16
C GLU A 190 12.00 1.36 15.28
N VAL A 191 10.78 0.86 15.25
CA VAL A 191 9.70 1.42 14.44
C VAL A 191 8.63 2.03 15.35
N LEU A 192 8.54 3.35 15.37
CA LEU A 192 7.44 4.08 15.99
C LEU A 192 6.29 4.20 14.97
N ALA A 193 5.24 3.40 15.14
CA ALA A 193 4.11 3.38 14.24
C ALA A 193 2.94 4.23 14.76
N VAL A 194 2.59 5.25 13.99
CA VAL A 194 1.46 6.19 14.21
C VAL A 194 0.34 5.87 13.25
N GLY A 195 -0.85 5.63 13.76
CA GLY A 195 -2.06 5.36 13.00
C GLY A 195 -3.03 6.52 13.04
N LEU A 196 -3.44 7.04 11.87
CA LEU A 196 -4.50 8.04 11.79
C LEU A 196 -5.84 7.37 11.50
N ARG A 197 -6.90 7.80 12.19
CA ARG A 197 -8.27 7.38 11.89
C ARG A 197 -9.25 8.54 12.01
N LEU A 198 -10.32 8.45 11.22
CA LEU A 198 -11.42 9.40 11.21
C LEU A 198 -12.75 8.66 11.27
N PRO A 199 -13.82 9.30 11.76
CA PRO A 199 -15.18 8.79 11.62
C PRO A 199 -15.55 8.55 10.15
N ALA A 200 -16.37 7.53 9.90
CA ALA A 200 -16.73 7.13 8.53
C ALA A 200 -17.38 8.27 7.72
N ALA A 201 -18.18 9.11 8.36
CA ALA A 201 -18.80 10.29 7.73
C ALA A 201 -17.73 11.27 7.22
N ARG A 202 -16.70 11.55 8.04
CA ARG A 202 -15.59 12.45 7.65
C ARG A 202 -14.74 11.85 6.52
N ILE A 203 -14.48 10.54 6.55
CA ILE A 203 -13.82 9.86 5.43
C ILE A 203 -14.66 9.97 4.15
N SER A 204 -15.98 9.79 4.25
CA SER A 204 -16.88 9.89 3.08
C SER A 204 -16.85 11.28 2.45
N GLU A 205 -16.95 12.33 3.26
CA GLU A 205 -16.87 13.73 2.81
C GLU A 205 -15.53 14.02 2.10
N ARG A 206 -14.42 13.64 2.74
CA ARG A 206 -13.06 13.87 2.21
C ARG A 206 -12.79 13.08 0.92
N VAL A 207 -13.30 11.86 0.84
CA VAL A 207 -13.18 11.02 -0.36
C VAL A 207 -13.98 11.64 -1.51
N THR A 208 -15.21 12.10 -1.28
CA THR A 208 -16.01 12.75 -2.33
C THR A 208 -15.31 14.00 -2.86
N ARG A 209 -14.88 14.89 -1.97
CA ARG A 209 -14.13 16.11 -2.36
C ARG A 209 -12.85 15.77 -3.15
N ARG A 210 -12.12 14.74 -2.75
CA ARG A 210 -10.90 14.29 -3.46
C ARG A 210 -11.23 13.82 -4.88
N VAL A 211 -12.29 13.04 -5.07
CA VAL A 211 -12.70 12.59 -6.40
C VAL A 211 -13.04 13.79 -7.29
N ASP A 212 -13.78 14.75 -6.78
CA ASP A 212 -14.10 15.96 -7.54
C ASP A 212 -12.84 16.75 -7.91
N GLN A 213 -11.89 16.87 -7.00
CA GLN A 213 -10.59 17.48 -7.26
C GLN A 213 -9.77 16.73 -8.30
N GLN A 214 -9.77 15.39 -8.29
CA GLN A 214 -9.07 14.59 -9.29
C GLN A 214 -9.61 14.84 -10.70
N PHE A 215 -10.93 14.87 -10.87
CA PHE A 215 -11.51 15.21 -12.17
C PHE A 215 -11.23 16.66 -12.58
N ALA A 216 -11.36 17.62 -11.66
CA ALA A 216 -11.07 19.02 -11.93
C ALA A 216 -9.58 19.27 -12.31
N ARG A 217 -8.67 18.44 -11.79
CA ARG A 217 -7.24 18.49 -12.12
C ARG A 217 -6.88 17.78 -13.43
N GLY A 218 -7.85 17.23 -14.16
CA GLY A 218 -7.62 16.61 -15.46
C GLY A 218 -7.30 15.10 -15.40
N LEU A 219 -7.90 14.35 -14.50
CA LEU A 219 -7.74 12.88 -14.40
C LEU A 219 -7.94 12.17 -15.75
N LEU A 220 -8.95 12.58 -16.51
CA LEU A 220 -9.25 11.97 -17.80
C LEU A 220 -8.18 12.29 -18.85
N ASP A 221 -7.60 13.49 -18.80
CA ASP A 221 -6.53 13.91 -19.72
C ASP A 221 -5.20 13.25 -19.37
N GLU A 222 -4.94 13.01 -18.07
CA GLU A 222 -3.81 12.17 -17.64
C GLU A 222 -3.91 10.76 -18.26
N ILE A 223 -5.08 10.13 -18.21
CA ILE A 223 -5.28 8.80 -18.80
C ILE A 223 -5.08 8.83 -20.32
N ARG A 224 -5.69 9.80 -21.02
CA ARG A 224 -5.50 9.95 -22.47
C ARG A 224 -4.04 10.12 -22.84
N THR A 225 -3.30 10.90 -22.07
CA THR A 225 -1.88 11.13 -22.26
C THR A 225 -1.06 9.85 -22.06
N LEU A 226 -1.38 9.05 -21.03
CA LEU A 226 -0.71 7.78 -20.78
C LEU A 226 -0.95 6.78 -21.93
N LEU A 227 -2.18 6.68 -22.41
CA LEU A 227 -2.53 5.81 -23.54
C LEU A 227 -1.84 6.28 -24.83
N ALA A 228 -1.81 7.59 -25.09
CA ALA A 228 -1.12 8.17 -26.27
C ALA A 228 0.41 7.94 -26.24
N ARG A 229 0.99 7.77 -25.05
CA ARG A 229 2.40 7.35 -24.87
C ARG A 229 2.62 5.85 -25.04
N GLY A 230 1.59 5.08 -25.36
CA GLY A 230 1.67 3.64 -25.59
C GLY A 230 1.62 2.78 -24.32
N ILE A 231 1.25 3.34 -23.17
CA ILE A 231 1.03 2.53 -21.97
C ILE A 231 -0.22 1.64 -22.20
N PRO A 232 -0.10 0.31 -22.15
CA PRO A 232 -1.23 -0.58 -22.43
C PRO A 232 -2.30 -0.49 -21.33
N GLU A 233 -3.57 -0.64 -21.72
CA GLU A 233 -4.71 -0.53 -20.80
C GLU A 233 -4.73 -1.61 -19.70
N ASP A 234 -4.09 -2.73 -19.93
CA ASP A 234 -3.90 -3.82 -18.97
C ASP A 234 -2.70 -3.62 -18.05
N ALA A 235 -1.93 -2.52 -18.24
CA ALA A 235 -0.86 -2.15 -17.34
C ALA A 235 -1.38 -2.06 -15.90
N ARG A 236 -0.58 -2.58 -14.98
CA ARG A 236 -0.98 -2.79 -13.59
C ARG A 236 -1.61 -1.58 -12.89
N PRO A 237 -1.12 -0.33 -13.06
CA PRO A 237 -1.73 0.82 -12.40
C PRO A 237 -3.13 1.15 -12.93
N PHE A 238 -3.46 0.87 -14.20
CA PHE A 238 -4.82 1.03 -14.73
C PHE A 238 -5.84 0.08 -14.07
N GLY A 239 -5.42 -1.07 -13.57
CA GLY A 239 -6.28 -1.95 -12.76
C GLY A 239 -6.58 -1.44 -11.35
N GLY A 240 -5.96 -0.34 -10.93
CA GLY A 240 -6.14 0.28 -9.62
C GLY A 240 -7.48 1.00 -9.46
N LEU A 241 -7.79 1.36 -8.22
CA LEU A 241 -8.91 2.26 -7.93
C LEU A 241 -8.69 3.60 -8.66
N VAL A 242 -9.76 4.25 -9.04
CA VAL A 242 -9.82 5.50 -9.80
C VAL A 242 -9.54 5.27 -11.28
N TYR A 243 -8.37 4.80 -11.64
CA TYR A 243 -7.98 4.64 -13.06
C TYR A 243 -8.86 3.66 -13.81
N ARG A 244 -9.15 2.50 -13.23
CA ARG A 244 -10.03 1.51 -13.87
C ARG A 244 -11.41 2.10 -14.19
N GLN A 245 -12.04 2.76 -13.22
CA GLN A 245 -13.36 3.34 -13.41
C GLN A 245 -13.34 4.53 -14.39
N ALA A 246 -12.29 5.35 -14.36
CA ALA A 246 -12.13 6.45 -15.29
C ALA A 246 -11.86 5.95 -16.72
N LEU A 247 -11.09 4.87 -16.88
CA LEU A 247 -10.88 4.22 -18.17
C LEU A 247 -12.20 3.62 -18.73
N GLU A 248 -12.98 2.94 -17.89
CA GLU A 248 -14.32 2.45 -18.27
C GLU A 248 -15.26 3.58 -18.70
N HIS A 249 -15.15 4.78 -18.10
CA HIS A 249 -15.87 5.98 -18.54
C HIS A 249 -15.41 6.45 -19.92
N LEU A 250 -14.11 6.50 -20.18
CA LEU A 250 -13.56 6.87 -21.49
C LEU A 250 -14.01 5.92 -22.60
N HIS A 251 -14.29 4.67 -22.27
CA HIS A 251 -14.90 3.67 -23.18
C HIS A 251 -16.43 3.77 -23.26
N GLY A 252 -17.06 4.77 -22.65
CA GLY A 252 -18.52 4.94 -22.72
C GLY A 252 -19.33 3.95 -21.89
N VAL A 253 -18.70 3.18 -20.99
CA VAL A 253 -19.39 2.18 -20.13
C VAL A 253 -20.36 2.89 -19.17
N ARG A 254 -20.06 4.10 -18.75
CA ARG A 254 -20.92 4.94 -17.88
C ARG A 254 -20.62 6.42 -18.05
N ASP A 255 -21.57 7.28 -17.67
CA ASP A 255 -21.37 8.72 -17.63
C ASP A 255 -20.40 9.17 -16.52
N GLU A 256 -19.99 10.44 -16.54
CA GLU A 256 -19.02 10.97 -15.58
C GLU A 256 -19.60 11.01 -14.16
N ALA A 257 -20.87 11.40 -13.99
CA ALA A 257 -21.49 11.50 -12.67
C ALA A 257 -21.53 10.12 -11.96
N SER A 258 -21.97 9.10 -12.68
CA SER A 258 -21.97 7.70 -12.21
C SER A 258 -20.57 7.18 -11.94
N THR A 259 -19.58 7.59 -12.74
CA THR A 259 -18.16 7.23 -12.54
C THR A 259 -17.59 7.85 -11.27
N ARG A 260 -17.82 9.14 -11.04
CA ARG A 260 -17.42 9.83 -9.80
C ARG A 260 -18.06 9.18 -8.56
N ALA A 261 -19.34 8.86 -8.62
CA ALA A 261 -20.05 8.19 -7.54
C ALA A 261 -19.46 6.81 -7.22
N LEU A 262 -19.14 6.03 -8.25
CA LEU A 262 -18.53 4.70 -8.11
C LEU A 262 -17.13 4.79 -7.54
N ILE A 263 -16.29 5.70 -8.04
CA ILE A 263 -14.94 5.94 -7.52
C ILE A 263 -14.99 6.30 -6.04
N ALA A 264 -15.89 7.21 -5.66
CA ALA A 264 -16.07 7.59 -4.26
C ALA A 264 -16.52 6.40 -3.39
N GLN A 265 -17.46 5.59 -3.87
CA GLN A 265 -17.92 4.39 -3.18
C GLN A 265 -16.79 3.38 -2.97
N GLU A 266 -16.02 3.08 -4.01
CA GLU A 266 -14.91 2.11 -3.94
C GLU A 266 -13.77 2.62 -3.05
N ASN A 267 -13.47 3.93 -3.05
CA ASN A 267 -12.49 4.53 -2.14
C ASN A 267 -12.94 4.45 -0.67
N ARG A 268 -14.23 4.64 -0.37
CA ARG A 268 -14.78 4.42 0.99
C ARG A 268 -14.61 2.96 1.44
N ARG A 269 -14.90 2.01 0.54
CA ARG A 269 -14.68 0.58 0.80
C ARG A 269 -13.20 0.27 1.02
N TYR A 270 -12.32 0.90 0.25
CA TYR A 270 -10.88 0.75 0.38
C TYR A 270 -10.38 1.30 1.73
N ALA A 271 -10.80 2.51 2.10
CA ALA A 271 -10.48 3.10 3.40
C ALA A 271 -10.91 2.19 4.57
N ARG A 272 -12.12 1.61 4.49
CA ARG A 272 -12.58 0.64 5.49
C ARG A 272 -11.70 -0.62 5.55
N ARG A 273 -11.28 -1.17 4.39
CA ARG A 273 -10.36 -2.32 4.35
C ARG A 273 -9.01 -1.97 4.96
N GLN A 274 -8.45 -0.79 4.67
CA GLN A 274 -7.21 -0.33 5.27
C GLN A 274 -7.33 -0.21 6.79
N LEU A 275 -8.41 0.38 7.31
CA LEU A 275 -8.65 0.47 8.76
C LEU A 275 -8.74 -0.89 9.43
N ILE A 276 -9.48 -1.84 8.84
CA ILE A 276 -9.58 -3.22 9.34
C ILE A 276 -8.21 -3.90 9.33
N TRP A 277 -7.40 -3.62 8.32
CA TRP A 277 -6.06 -4.18 8.18
C TRP A 277 -5.13 -3.62 9.27
N PHE A 278 -5.06 -2.30 9.42
CA PHE A 278 -4.18 -1.65 10.40
C PHE A 278 -4.58 -1.91 11.85
N ARG A 279 -5.86 -2.15 12.14
CA ARG A 279 -6.31 -2.57 13.48
C ARG A 279 -5.69 -3.89 13.95
N LYS A 280 -5.17 -4.70 13.04
CA LYS A 280 -4.50 -5.97 13.34
C LYS A 280 -2.99 -5.82 13.51
N GLU A 281 -2.45 -4.63 13.29
CA GLU A 281 -1.04 -4.36 13.52
C GLU A 281 -0.84 -4.04 15.01
N PRO A 282 -0.03 -4.83 15.73
CA PRO A 282 0.34 -4.49 17.11
C PRO A 282 1.21 -3.24 17.12
N ASN A 283 1.28 -2.57 18.25
CA ASN A 283 2.16 -1.43 18.52
C ASN A 283 1.89 -0.20 17.62
N LEU A 284 0.66 -0.05 17.12
CA LEU A 284 0.23 1.13 16.37
C LEU A 284 -0.44 2.12 17.32
N SER A 285 0.19 3.28 17.55
CA SER A 285 -0.37 4.37 18.35
C SER A 285 -1.41 5.11 17.53
N TRP A 286 -2.69 5.02 17.94
CA TRP A 286 -3.80 5.60 17.19
C TRP A 286 -4.12 7.04 17.59
N PHE A 287 -4.30 7.90 16.59
CA PHE A 287 -4.72 9.29 16.75
C PHE A 287 -6.05 9.52 16.01
N ASP A 288 -7.02 10.09 16.74
CA ASP A 288 -8.39 10.36 16.28
C ASP A 288 -8.50 11.79 15.74
N GLY A 289 -8.16 11.98 14.46
CA GLY A 289 -8.22 13.29 13.82
C GLY A 289 -7.52 13.31 12.46
N PRO A 290 -7.72 14.39 11.69
CA PRO A 290 -7.02 14.58 10.44
C PRO A 290 -5.56 14.98 10.71
N GLY A 291 -4.64 14.35 9.94
CA GLY A 291 -3.21 14.54 10.15
C GLY A 291 -2.69 15.97 9.97
N GLU A 292 -3.46 16.83 9.30
CA GLU A 292 -3.17 18.25 9.14
C GLU A 292 -3.62 19.12 10.32
N SER A 293 -4.38 18.59 11.30
CA SER A 293 -4.80 19.40 12.44
C SER A 293 -3.64 19.67 13.41
N SER A 294 -3.55 20.88 13.91
CA SER A 294 -2.50 21.31 14.84
C SER A 294 -2.43 20.42 16.10
N SER A 295 -3.58 19.99 16.61
CA SER A 295 -3.65 19.11 17.77
C SER A 295 -3.07 17.72 17.51
N ILE A 296 -3.32 17.12 16.34
CA ILE A 296 -2.76 15.83 15.95
C ILE A 296 -1.26 15.97 15.69
N VAL A 297 -0.84 17.02 14.97
CA VAL A 297 0.57 17.31 14.73
C VAL A 297 1.33 17.44 16.07
N ALA A 298 0.84 18.25 16.99
CA ALA A 298 1.45 18.45 18.30
C ALA A 298 1.53 17.14 19.12
N ALA A 299 0.45 16.35 19.14
CA ALA A 299 0.40 15.08 19.87
C ALA A 299 1.38 14.04 19.30
N VAL A 300 1.51 13.97 17.97
CA VAL A 300 2.46 13.06 17.32
C VAL A 300 3.89 13.52 17.54
N MET A 301 4.18 14.82 17.45
CA MET A 301 5.50 15.36 17.75
C MET A 301 5.89 15.07 19.21
N HIS A 302 5.00 15.30 20.17
CA HIS A 302 5.25 14.95 21.57
C HIS A 302 5.58 13.46 21.75
N LEU A 303 4.86 12.57 21.06
CA LEU A 303 5.16 11.14 21.07
C LEU A 303 6.56 10.86 20.51
N ILE A 304 6.95 11.47 19.39
CA ILE A 304 8.28 11.31 18.78
C ILE A 304 9.36 11.80 19.74
N ASP A 305 9.18 12.96 20.38
CA ASP A 305 10.11 13.53 21.35
C ASP A 305 10.39 12.56 22.51
N THR A 306 9.37 11.81 22.99
CA THR A 306 9.56 10.79 24.03
C THR A 306 10.43 9.61 23.59
N TYR A 307 10.50 9.32 22.28
CA TYR A 307 11.38 8.28 21.72
C TYR A 307 12.79 8.79 21.45
N VAL A 308 12.92 10.03 20.98
CA VAL A 308 14.23 10.65 20.72
C VAL A 308 14.97 10.98 22.01
N ALA A 309 14.25 11.33 23.08
CA ALA A 309 14.83 11.68 24.40
C ALA A 309 15.21 10.45 25.26
N ARG A 310 14.98 9.21 24.80
CA ARG A 310 15.40 8.01 25.53
C ARG A 310 16.94 7.95 25.55
N PRO A 311 17.56 7.63 26.69
CA PRO A 311 19.02 7.55 26.82
C PRO A 311 19.63 6.37 26.05
#